data_1b437b67bb19d8dd3e51f9140d0671bb
#
_entry.id   1b437b67bb19d8dd3e51f9140d0671bb
#
_cell.length_a   1.000
_cell.length_b   1.000
_cell.length_c   1.000
_cell.angle_alpha   90.00
_cell.angle_beta   90.00
_cell.angle_gamma   90.00
#
_symmetry.space_group_name_H-M   'P 1'
#
loop_
_entity.id
_entity.type
_entity.pdbx_description
1 polymer ?
#
loop_
_entity_poly.entity_id
_entity_poly.type
_entity_poly.pdbx_seq_one_letter_code
_entity_poly.pdbx_strand_id
1 'polypeptide(L)'
;MLGRQGLTELFFESVEPELAELPMVKFLKRFREGDYEFEGIRNDGIELESEVEFTHVIPCGPEVLPEEGTVLDPASPAVIKWEEVEEVVDPAATDEEGETICTDPENLGQDLGIDSYQVIVENDDIHLIVDLTSDDRSLTVPPELLEDNTLYIFEVLAKEESGNQTITEGYFCTGPDLSPDDCEDLFESL
;
A
#
# COMPACT_ATOMS: atom_id res chain seq x y z
N MET A 1 11.70 11.72 -23.35
CA MET A 1 11.95 10.34 -23.83
C MET A 1 10.89 9.35 -23.32
N LEU A 2 10.37 9.54 -22.12
CA LEU A 2 9.32 8.68 -21.50
C LEU A 2 7.99 8.68 -22.29
N GLY A 3 7.54 9.81 -22.83
CA GLY A 3 6.31 9.89 -23.62
C GLY A 3 6.29 9.05 -24.89
N ARG A 4 7.48 8.67 -25.44
CA ARG A 4 7.58 7.75 -26.58
C ARG A 4 7.37 6.28 -26.17
N GLN A 5 7.47 5.97 -24.89
CA GLN A 5 7.28 4.64 -24.30
C GLN A 5 5.88 4.47 -23.72
N GLY A 6 5.04 5.52 -23.78
CA GLY A 6 3.68 5.49 -23.23
C GLY A 6 3.62 5.50 -21.69
N LEU A 7 4.74 5.82 -21.03
CA LEU A 7 4.77 5.94 -19.59
C LEU A 7 4.13 7.27 -19.19
N THR A 8 3.10 7.18 -18.35
CA THR A 8 2.32 8.32 -17.86
C THR A 8 2.62 8.66 -16.40
N GLU A 9 3.34 7.80 -15.70
CA GLU A 9 3.75 7.97 -14.32
C GLU A 9 5.13 7.32 -14.09
N LEU A 10 5.81 7.75 -13.03
CA LEU A 10 6.99 7.10 -12.50
C LEU A 10 6.58 6.43 -11.18
N PHE A 11 6.74 5.12 -11.13
CA PHE A 11 6.46 4.32 -9.97
C PHE A 11 7.74 3.67 -9.47
N PHE A 12 7.99 3.76 -8.16
CA PHE A 12 9.13 3.14 -7.51
C PHE A 12 8.63 2.27 -6.39
N GLU A 13 8.84 0.97 -6.48
CA GLU A 13 8.61 0.02 -5.41
C GLU A 13 9.91 -0.32 -4.70
N SER A 14 9.84 -0.49 -3.38
CA SER A 14 10.99 -0.86 -2.56
C SER A 14 11.25 -2.37 -2.49
N VAL A 15 10.50 -3.17 -3.23
CA VAL A 15 10.61 -4.63 -3.23
C VAL A 15 11.81 -5.11 -4.05
N GLU A 16 12.15 -4.42 -5.14
CA GLU A 16 13.30 -4.75 -5.98
C GLU A 16 14.11 -3.50 -6.36
N PRO A 17 15.40 -3.45 -6.05
CA PRO A 17 16.18 -4.48 -5.34
C PRO A 17 15.84 -4.55 -3.85
N GLU A 18 15.97 -5.74 -3.25
CA GLU A 18 15.76 -5.92 -1.82
C GLU A 18 16.58 -4.92 -0.98
N LEU A 19 16.05 -4.53 0.18
CA LEU A 19 16.72 -3.58 1.09
C LEU A 19 18.13 -4.03 1.50
N ALA A 20 18.40 -5.35 1.54
CA ALA A 20 19.73 -5.91 1.76
C ALA A 20 20.73 -5.53 0.65
N GLU A 21 20.27 -5.41 -0.60
CA GLU A 21 21.10 -5.00 -1.75
C GLU A 21 21.17 -3.48 -1.89
N LEU A 22 20.05 -2.79 -1.72
CA LEU A 22 19.95 -1.34 -1.77
C LEU A 22 19.26 -0.80 -0.51
N PRO A 23 20.00 -0.58 0.59
CA PRO A 23 19.43 0.03 1.79
C PRO A 23 18.71 1.34 1.50
N MET A 24 17.55 1.56 2.16
CA MET A 24 16.67 2.71 1.93
C MET A 24 17.43 4.05 1.99
N VAL A 25 18.34 4.23 2.94
CA VAL A 25 19.22 5.43 3.00
C VAL A 25 19.99 5.67 1.70
N LYS A 26 20.42 4.61 1.00
CA LYS A 26 21.14 4.76 -0.26
C LYS A 26 20.21 5.10 -1.41
N PHE A 27 18.99 4.53 -1.38
CA PHE A 27 17.94 4.84 -2.35
C PHE A 27 17.53 6.31 -2.24
N LEU A 28 17.16 6.78 -1.05
CA LEU A 28 16.74 8.15 -0.78
C LEU A 28 17.83 9.18 -1.10
N LYS A 29 19.10 8.86 -0.95
CA LYS A 29 20.20 9.73 -1.39
C LYS A 29 20.25 9.98 -2.90
N ARG A 30 19.65 9.11 -3.71
CA ARG A 30 19.56 9.27 -5.17
C ARG A 30 18.40 10.18 -5.56
N PHE A 31 17.32 10.12 -4.79
CA PHE A 31 16.11 10.92 -4.96
C PHE A 31 16.01 11.87 -3.76
N ARG A 32 16.49 13.09 -3.96
CA ARG A 32 16.55 14.09 -2.88
C ARG A 32 15.18 14.72 -2.69
N GLU A 33 14.88 15.11 -1.47
CA GLU A 33 13.73 15.95 -1.19
C GLU A 33 13.77 17.27 -1.96
N GLY A 34 12.62 17.78 -2.29
CA GLY A 34 12.41 19.06 -2.97
C GLY A 34 11.39 18.98 -4.11
N ASP A 35 11.28 20.09 -4.82
CA ASP A 35 10.35 20.24 -5.92
C ASP A 35 10.85 19.55 -7.18
N TYR A 36 10.01 18.71 -7.77
CA TYR A 36 10.26 18.01 -9.03
C TYR A 36 9.33 18.54 -10.09
N GLU A 37 9.91 19.12 -11.15
CA GLU A 37 9.20 19.65 -12.30
C GLU A 37 9.11 18.57 -13.40
N PHE A 38 7.91 18.37 -13.93
CA PHE A 38 7.64 17.47 -15.05
C PHE A 38 7.18 18.30 -16.25
N GLU A 39 7.92 18.23 -17.33
CA GLU A 39 7.57 18.89 -18.58
C GLU A 39 7.22 17.85 -19.66
N GLY A 40 6.17 18.10 -20.40
CA GLY A 40 5.73 17.23 -21.48
C GLY A 40 5.08 18.02 -22.62
N ILE A 41 5.03 17.41 -23.80
CA ILE A 41 4.33 17.98 -24.95
C ILE A 41 3.29 16.98 -25.41
N ARG A 42 2.03 17.41 -25.41
CA ARG A 42 0.90 16.66 -25.94
C ARG A 42 1.03 16.46 -27.46
N ASN A 43 0.34 15.45 -28.00
CA ASN A 43 0.37 15.16 -29.44
C ASN A 43 -0.13 16.30 -30.34
N ASP A 44 -0.92 17.23 -29.77
CA ASP A 44 -1.40 18.45 -30.45
C ASP A 44 -0.46 19.66 -30.27
N GLY A 45 0.70 19.47 -29.64
CA GLY A 45 1.74 20.47 -29.45
C GLY A 45 1.54 21.38 -28.23
N ILE A 46 0.56 21.07 -27.36
CA ILE A 46 0.37 21.80 -26.11
C ILE A 46 1.45 21.35 -25.12
N GLU A 47 2.14 22.30 -24.50
CA GLU A 47 3.07 22.07 -23.40
C GLU A 47 2.26 21.79 -22.13
N LEU A 48 2.69 20.77 -21.38
CA LEU A 48 2.17 20.40 -20.07
C LEU A 48 3.29 20.55 -19.08
N GLU A 49 2.99 21.19 -17.97
CA GLU A 49 3.89 21.34 -16.84
C GLU A 49 3.17 20.83 -15.59
N SER A 50 3.90 20.15 -14.73
CA SER A 50 3.43 19.74 -13.40
C SER A 50 4.60 19.80 -12.44
N GLU A 51 4.32 20.19 -11.22
CA GLU A 51 5.29 20.25 -10.13
C GLU A 51 4.77 19.42 -8.97
N VAL A 52 5.65 18.67 -8.30
CA VAL A 52 5.32 17.89 -7.12
C VAL A 52 6.45 18.05 -6.10
N GLU A 53 6.11 18.30 -4.86
CA GLU A 53 7.06 18.23 -3.75
C GLU A 53 7.30 16.75 -3.40
N PHE A 54 8.55 16.34 -3.40
CA PHE A 54 8.95 15.00 -2.98
C PHE A 54 9.64 15.09 -1.63
N THR A 55 9.13 14.35 -0.67
CA THR A 55 9.67 14.24 0.69
C THR A 55 10.20 12.83 0.95
N HIS A 56 10.92 12.66 2.07
CA HIS A 56 11.27 11.33 2.59
C HIS A 56 10.37 10.91 3.77
N VAL A 57 9.22 11.55 3.92
CA VAL A 57 8.20 11.13 4.89
C VAL A 57 7.50 9.91 4.32
N ILE A 58 7.85 8.73 4.81
CA ILE A 58 7.26 7.45 4.38
C ILE A 58 6.42 6.94 5.53
N PRO A 59 5.09 6.87 5.39
CA PRO A 59 4.24 6.35 6.45
C PRO A 59 4.56 4.88 6.73
N CYS A 60 4.38 4.43 7.96
CA CYS A 60 4.39 3.00 8.25
C CYS A 60 3.18 2.30 7.67
N GLY A 61 3.28 0.99 7.45
CA GLY A 61 2.13 0.20 7.02
C GLY A 61 1.05 0.19 8.10
N PRO A 62 -0.23 0.39 7.75
CA PRO A 62 -1.31 0.32 8.72
C PRO A 62 -1.45 -1.10 9.30
N GLU A 63 -1.76 -1.21 10.59
CA GLU A 63 -2.20 -2.49 11.15
C GLU A 63 -3.59 -2.82 10.63
N VAL A 64 -3.77 -4.03 10.10
CA VAL A 64 -4.99 -4.40 9.36
C VAL A 64 -5.74 -5.57 10.00
N LEU A 65 -7.04 -5.62 9.74
CA LEU A 65 -7.92 -6.74 10.06
C LEU A 65 -8.81 -7.05 8.82
N PRO A 66 -9.25 -8.31 8.63
CA PRO A 66 -9.09 -9.48 9.50
C PRO A 66 -7.63 -9.94 9.60
N GLU A 67 -7.30 -10.65 10.69
CA GLU A 67 -6.01 -11.33 10.80
C GLU A 67 -5.86 -12.37 9.68
N GLU A 68 -4.64 -12.58 9.21
CA GLU A 68 -4.32 -13.55 8.16
C GLU A 68 -4.90 -14.93 8.47
N GLY A 69 -5.39 -15.61 7.43
CA GLY A 69 -6.02 -16.92 7.59
C GLY A 69 -7.42 -16.91 8.22
N THR A 70 -7.99 -15.75 8.50
CA THR A 70 -9.38 -15.67 9.02
C THR A 70 -10.36 -16.25 8.02
N VAL A 71 -11.25 -17.13 8.49
CA VAL A 71 -12.33 -17.68 7.66
C VAL A 71 -13.65 -16.99 8.01
N LEU A 72 -14.29 -16.40 7.01
CA LEU A 72 -15.52 -15.63 7.12
C LEU A 72 -16.71 -16.38 6.49
N ASP A 73 -17.92 -16.03 6.94
CA ASP A 73 -19.17 -16.49 6.32
C ASP A 73 -19.46 -15.65 5.05
N PRO A 74 -19.46 -16.24 3.84
CA PRO A 74 -19.72 -15.50 2.61
C PRO A 74 -21.14 -14.91 2.52
N ALA A 75 -22.09 -15.39 3.33
CA ALA A 75 -23.42 -14.80 3.42
C ALA A 75 -23.46 -13.50 4.26
N SER A 76 -22.37 -13.17 4.91
CA SER A 76 -22.20 -11.96 5.72
C SER A 76 -21.18 -11.01 5.08
N PRO A 77 -21.31 -9.69 5.24
CA PRO A 77 -20.31 -8.76 4.75
C PRO A 77 -18.94 -9.01 5.38
N ALA A 78 -17.87 -9.00 4.60
CA ALA A 78 -16.52 -8.95 5.13
C ALA A 78 -16.16 -7.49 5.45
N VAL A 79 -15.55 -7.25 6.61
CA VAL A 79 -15.15 -5.92 7.04
C VAL A 79 -13.64 -5.87 7.19
N ILE A 80 -12.99 -5.14 6.30
CA ILE A 80 -11.57 -4.80 6.40
C ILE A 80 -11.48 -3.56 7.26
N LYS A 81 -10.57 -3.56 8.24
CA LYS A 81 -10.31 -2.43 9.13
C LYS A 81 -8.82 -2.17 9.21
N TRP A 82 -8.48 -0.94 9.56
CA TRP A 82 -7.10 -0.55 9.83
C TRP A 82 -7.03 0.48 10.95
N GLU A 83 -5.88 0.51 11.60
CA GLU A 83 -5.57 1.54 12.57
C GLU A 83 -5.05 2.82 11.87
N GLU A 84 -5.14 3.94 12.55
CA GLU A 84 -4.54 5.19 12.08
C GLU A 84 -3.03 5.06 12.02
N VAL A 85 -2.44 5.54 10.93
CA VAL A 85 -0.98 5.55 10.78
C VAL A 85 -0.44 6.82 11.40
N GLU A 86 0.28 6.66 12.52
CA GLU A 86 0.89 7.75 13.29
C GLU A 86 2.41 7.72 13.27
N GLU A 87 3.02 6.68 12.67
CA GLU A 87 4.46 6.46 12.63
C GLU A 87 5.00 6.54 11.20
N VAL A 88 6.29 6.86 11.09
CA VAL A 88 7.04 6.90 9.85
C VAL A 88 8.16 5.86 9.86
N VAL A 89 8.54 5.41 8.69
CA VAL A 89 9.68 4.52 8.49
C VAL A 89 10.98 5.29 8.79
N ASP A 90 11.81 4.77 9.70
CA ASP A 90 13.19 5.25 9.87
C ASP A 90 14.09 4.60 8.80
N PRO A 91 14.52 5.33 7.77
CA PRO A 91 15.31 4.75 6.68
C PRO A 91 16.72 4.33 7.12
N ALA A 92 17.16 4.75 8.31
CA ALA A 92 18.48 4.45 8.86
C ALA A 92 18.50 3.29 9.85
N ALA A 93 17.33 2.82 10.27
CA ALA A 93 17.17 1.75 11.24
C ALA A 93 16.55 0.50 10.60
N THR A 94 17.05 -0.65 11.01
CA THR A 94 16.49 -1.96 10.66
C THR A 94 16.48 -2.83 11.91
N ASP A 95 15.54 -3.75 11.96
CA ASP A 95 15.49 -4.79 12.99
C ASP A 95 16.55 -5.89 12.77
N GLU A 96 16.44 -6.97 13.55
CA GLU A 96 17.37 -8.13 13.49
C GLU A 96 17.18 -8.93 12.18
N GLU A 97 16.00 -8.87 11.58
CA GLU A 97 15.63 -9.51 10.32
C GLU A 97 16.03 -8.67 9.11
N GLY A 98 16.36 -7.39 9.29
CA GLY A 98 16.75 -6.44 8.24
C GLY A 98 15.59 -5.64 7.68
N GLU A 99 14.42 -5.73 8.31
CA GLU A 99 13.23 -4.96 7.97
C GLU A 99 13.34 -3.52 8.51
N THR A 100 12.63 -2.59 7.88
CA THR A 100 12.59 -1.19 8.32
C THR A 100 11.82 -1.05 9.64
N ILE A 101 12.29 -0.14 10.49
CA ILE A 101 11.67 0.14 11.79
C ILE A 101 10.82 1.39 11.69
N CYS A 102 9.65 1.35 12.33
CA CYS A 102 8.76 2.50 12.49
C CYS A 102 9.14 3.32 13.72
N THR A 103 8.94 4.63 13.64
CA THR A 103 9.22 5.55 14.74
C THR A 103 8.29 6.76 14.68
N ASP A 104 8.15 7.43 15.83
CA ASP A 104 7.45 8.72 15.89
C ASP A 104 8.12 9.74 14.95
N PRO A 105 7.35 10.42 14.08
CA PRO A 105 7.86 11.41 13.14
C PRO A 105 8.74 12.49 13.79
N GLU A 106 8.42 12.89 15.04
CA GLU A 106 9.19 13.88 15.80
C GLU A 106 10.67 13.46 15.98
N ASN A 107 10.93 12.14 16.09
CA ASN A 107 12.29 11.62 16.23
C ASN A 107 13.17 11.89 15.02
N LEU A 108 12.55 12.04 13.84
CA LEU A 108 13.21 12.33 12.58
C LEU A 108 13.07 13.81 12.18
N GLY A 109 12.34 14.61 12.97
CA GLY A 109 12.02 16.01 12.66
C GLY A 109 11.08 16.13 11.44
N GLN A 110 10.24 15.13 11.24
CA GLN A 110 9.25 15.06 10.19
C GLN A 110 7.85 15.39 10.74
N ASP A 111 6.95 15.74 9.84
CA ASP A 111 5.51 15.92 10.10
C ASP A 111 4.76 14.96 9.19
N LEU A 112 3.96 14.08 9.76
CA LEU A 112 3.21 13.06 9.01
C LEU A 112 1.76 13.52 8.85
N GLY A 113 1.34 13.69 7.61
CA GLY A 113 -0.05 13.92 7.25
C GLY A 113 -0.55 12.80 6.31
N ILE A 114 -1.51 12.01 6.75
CA ILE A 114 -2.16 11.03 5.88
C ILE A 114 -3.26 11.73 5.09
N ASP A 115 -3.09 11.79 3.76
CA ASP A 115 -4.06 12.36 2.83
C ASP A 115 -5.25 11.43 2.60
N SER A 116 -4.97 10.17 2.37
CA SER A 116 -5.99 9.20 1.99
C SER A 116 -5.56 7.75 2.25
N TYR A 117 -6.56 6.86 2.21
CA TYR A 117 -6.34 5.42 2.16
C TYR A 117 -6.89 4.87 0.84
N GLN A 118 -6.29 3.79 0.36
CA GLN A 118 -6.87 2.99 -0.70
C GLN A 118 -6.94 1.55 -0.24
N VAL A 119 -8.06 0.89 -0.47
CA VAL A 119 -8.22 -0.53 -0.17
C VAL A 119 -8.46 -1.28 -1.47
N ILE A 120 -7.67 -2.31 -1.69
CA ILE A 120 -7.81 -3.24 -2.81
C ILE A 120 -8.27 -4.57 -2.23
N VAL A 121 -9.23 -5.23 -2.86
CA VAL A 121 -9.67 -6.60 -2.51
C VAL A 121 -9.77 -7.37 -3.80
N GLU A 122 -9.05 -8.49 -3.87
CA GLU A 122 -8.98 -9.25 -5.10
C GLU A 122 -8.94 -10.77 -4.90
N ASN A 123 -9.33 -11.44 -5.95
CA ASN A 123 -9.12 -12.86 -6.22
C ASN A 123 -9.09 -13.06 -7.75
N ASP A 124 -9.18 -14.30 -8.23
CA ASP A 124 -9.16 -14.60 -9.68
C ASP A 124 -10.30 -13.92 -10.46
N ASP A 125 -11.44 -13.64 -9.82
CA ASP A 125 -12.67 -13.17 -10.48
C ASP A 125 -13.02 -11.71 -10.19
N ILE A 126 -12.53 -11.14 -9.08
CA ILE A 126 -12.79 -9.77 -8.70
C ILE A 126 -11.51 -8.98 -8.44
N HIS A 127 -11.58 -7.69 -8.74
CA HIS A 127 -10.58 -6.70 -8.41
C HIS A 127 -11.30 -5.41 -8.01
N LEU A 128 -11.52 -5.23 -6.72
CA LEU A 128 -12.21 -4.09 -6.13
C LEU A 128 -11.19 -3.09 -5.61
N ILE A 129 -11.21 -1.87 -6.11
CA ILE A 129 -10.38 -0.77 -5.62
C ILE A 129 -11.29 0.32 -5.08
N VAL A 130 -11.02 0.78 -3.88
CA VAL A 130 -11.80 1.85 -3.23
C VAL A 130 -10.87 2.89 -2.64
N ASP A 131 -10.99 4.13 -3.12
CA ASP A 131 -10.33 5.28 -2.52
C ASP A 131 -11.17 5.82 -1.36
N LEU A 132 -10.52 6.10 -0.26
CA LEU A 132 -11.11 6.48 1.02
C LEU A 132 -10.41 7.72 1.57
N THR A 133 -11.10 8.46 2.41
CA THR A 133 -10.52 9.65 3.05
C THR A 133 -9.60 9.27 4.21
N SER A 134 -8.79 10.23 4.65
CA SER A 134 -7.92 10.03 5.83
C SER A 134 -8.68 9.77 7.13
N ASP A 135 -9.98 10.04 7.19
CA ASP A 135 -10.82 9.77 8.37
C ASP A 135 -11.41 8.35 8.38
N ASP A 136 -11.40 7.64 7.26
CA ASP A 136 -11.95 6.29 7.14
C ASP A 136 -11.02 5.26 7.79
N ARG A 137 -11.60 4.27 8.47
CA ARG A 137 -10.88 3.17 9.16
C ARG A 137 -11.47 1.81 8.86
N SER A 138 -12.35 1.71 7.87
CA SER A 138 -12.91 0.44 7.45
C SER A 138 -13.53 0.48 6.07
N LEU A 139 -13.48 -0.65 5.38
CA LEU A 139 -14.23 -0.95 4.17
C LEU A 139 -15.11 -2.17 4.40
N THR A 140 -16.36 -2.09 3.99
CA THR A 140 -17.28 -3.24 3.99
C THR A 140 -17.37 -3.80 2.58
N VAL A 141 -16.95 -5.04 2.41
CA VAL A 141 -17.13 -5.83 1.17
C VAL A 141 -18.50 -6.50 1.25
N PRO A 142 -19.43 -6.20 0.32
CA PRO A 142 -20.77 -6.78 0.35
C PRO A 142 -20.73 -8.28 0.05
N PRO A 143 -21.65 -9.08 0.63
CA PRO A 143 -21.68 -10.53 0.46
C PRO A 143 -21.90 -10.96 -1.00
N GLU A 144 -22.45 -10.09 -1.83
CA GLU A 144 -22.63 -10.34 -3.27
C GLU A 144 -21.32 -10.48 -4.05
N LEU A 145 -20.20 -10.05 -3.46
CA LEU A 145 -18.85 -10.20 -4.00
C LEU A 145 -18.07 -11.34 -3.35
N LEU A 146 -18.68 -12.05 -2.41
CA LEU A 146 -18.03 -13.14 -1.68
C LEU A 146 -18.56 -14.49 -2.17
N GLU A 147 -17.66 -15.38 -2.52
CA GLU A 147 -17.94 -16.73 -2.99
C GLU A 147 -17.58 -17.77 -1.92
N ASP A 148 -18.21 -18.94 -1.96
CA ASP A 148 -17.88 -20.03 -1.05
C ASP A 148 -16.50 -20.64 -1.38
N ASN A 149 -15.75 -21.01 -0.35
CA ASN A 149 -14.45 -21.69 -0.43
C ASN A 149 -13.43 -20.92 -1.29
N THR A 150 -13.36 -19.60 -1.07
CA THR A 150 -12.56 -18.69 -1.88
C THR A 150 -11.59 -17.91 -1.00
N LEU A 151 -10.35 -17.80 -1.45
CA LEU A 151 -9.32 -16.93 -0.90
C LEU A 151 -9.49 -15.53 -1.46
N TYR A 152 -9.34 -14.54 -0.61
CA TYR A 152 -9.28 -13.11 -0.94
C TYR A 152 -7.99 -12.52 -0.39
N ILE A 153 -7.26 -11.82 -1.24
CA ILE A 153 -6.17 -10.94 -0.82
C ILE A 153 -6.74 -9.54 -0.69
N PHE A 154 -6.29 -8.82 0.31
CA PHE A 154 -6.59 -7.40 0.41
C PHE A 154 -5.34 -6.61 0.74
N GLU A 155 -5.30 -5.39 0.25
CA GLU A 155 -4.24 -4.43 0.52
C GLU A 155 -4.85 -3.17 1.10
N VAL A 156 -4.19 -2.59 2.09
CA VAL A 156 -4.52 -1.27 2.60
C VAL A 156 -3.30 -0.38 2.40
N LEU A 157 -3.48 0.65 1.58
CA LEU A 157 -2.47 1.64 1.28
C LEU A 157 -2.73 2.88 2.13
N ALA A 158 -1.74 3.31 2.89
CA ALA A 158 -1.71 4.61 3.54
C ALA A 158 -0.92 5.58 2.66
N LYS A 159 -1.54 6.67 2.23
CA LYS A 159 -0.95 7.66 1.35
C LYS A 159 -0.73 8.97 2.09
N GLU A 160 0.50 9.41 2.14
CA GLU A 160 0.93 10.65 2.77
C GLU A 160 0.77 11.83 1.78
N GLU A 161 0.68 13.07 2.29
CA GLU A 161 0.37 14.30 1.54
C GLU A 161 1.29 14.56 0.35
N SER A 162 2.58 14.16 0.40
CA SER A 162 3.51 14.29 -0.73
C SER A 162 3.37 13.15 -1.76
N GLY A 163 2.52 12.16 -1.48
CA GLY A 163 2.25 11.02 -2.35
C GLY A 163 3.08 9.78 -2.06
N ASN A 164 3.96 9.80 -1.05
CA ASN A 164 4.57 8.59 -0.54
C ASN A 164 3.49 7.68 0.05
N GLN A 165 3.65 6.38 -0.13
CA GLN A 165 2.66 5.42 0.35
C GLN A 165 3.30 4.13 0.82
N THR A 166 2.64 3.47 1.74
CA THR A 166 3.00 2.14 2.21
C THR A 166 1.79 1.23 2.14
N ILE A 167 2.04 -0.02 1.79
CA ILE A 167 1.02 -1.05 1.60
C ILE A 167 1.18 -2.07 2.72
N THR A 168 0.06 -2.44 3.33
CA THR A 168 -0.03 -3.65 4.14
C THR A 168 -0.98 -4.62 3.44
N GLU A 169 -0.47 -5.79 3.11
CA GLU A 169 -1.24 -6.90 2.56
C GLU A 169 -1.79 -7.78 3.69
N GLY A 170 -2.94 -8.37 3.46
CA GLY A 170 -3.53 -9.40 4.29
C GLY A 170 -4.41 -10.32 3.45
N TYR A 171 -4.84 -11.43 4.03
CA TYR A 171 -5.72 -12.37 3.34
C TYR A 171 -6.76 -12.97 4.28
N PHE A 172 -7.90 -13.34 3.71
CA PHE A 172 -8.95 -14.09 4.38
C PHE A 172 -9.59 -15.08 3.42
N CYS A 173 -10.21 -16.07 3.95
CA CYS A 173 -11.02 -16.99 3.16
C CYS A 173 -12.49 -16.90 3.53
N THR A 174 -13.34 -17.38 2.64
CA THR A 174 -14.77 -17.51 2.87
C THR A 174 -15.21 -18.95 2.65
N GLY A 175 -16.10 -19.43 3.49
CA GLY A 175 -16.73 -20.74 3.32
C GLY A 175 -16.83 -21.54 4.62
N PRO A 176 -17.94 -22.27 4.82
CA PRO A 176 -18.21 -23.00 6.07
C PRO A 176 -17.36 -24.26 6.22
N ASP A 177 -16.73 -24.72 5.15
CA ASP A 177 -15.98 -25.98 5.12
C ASP A 177 -14.45 -25.75 5.24
N LEU A 178 -14.00 -24.51 5.25
CA LEU A 178 -12.58 -24.15 5.43
C LEU A 178 -12.23 -23.95 6.90
N SER A 179 -11.02 -24.35 7.25
CA SER A 179 -10.35 -23.97 8.49
C SER A 179 -9.32 -22.87 8.23
N PRO A 180 -8.78 -22.21 9.26
CA PRO A 180 -7.63 -21.30 9.10
C PRO A 180 -6.43 -21.95 8.42
N ASP A 181 -6.12 -23.22 8.76
CA ASP A 181 -5.02 -23.97 8.14
C ASP A 181 -5.26 -24.19 6.62
N ASP A 182 -6.52 -24.50 6.23
CA ASP A 182 -6.87 -24.63 4.80
C ASP A 182 -6.74 -23.29 4.06
N CYS A 183 -7.01 -22.18 4.73
CA CYS A 183 -6.88 -20.85 4.16
C CYS A 183 -5.40 -20.47 3.96
N GLU A 184 -4.53 -20.80 4.92
CA GLU A 184 -3.08 -20.63 4.81
C GLU A 184 -2.51 -21.47 3.66
N ASP A 185 -2.92 -22.75 3.56
CA ASP A 185 -2.52 -23.63 2.45
C ASP A 185 -2.94 -23.07 1.07
N LEU A 186 -4.11 -22.44 0.96
CA LEU A 186 -4.55 -21.80 -0.26
C LEU A 186 -3.66 -20.59 -0.62
N PHE A 187 -3.31 -19.76 0.36
CA PHE A 187 -2.44 -18.61 0.16
C PHE A 187 -1.03 -19.04 -0.26
N GLU A 188 -0.43 -20.02 0.41
CA GLU A 188 0.91 -20.54 0.08
C GLU A 188 0.99 -21.19 -1.32
N SER A 189 -0.17 -21.52 -1.93
CA SER A 189 -0.23 -22.17 -3.24
C SER A 189 -0.25 -21.19 -4.42
N LEU A 190 -0.31 -19.86 -4.17
CA LEU A 190 -0.25 -18.82 -5.19
C LEU A 190 1.18 -18.65 -5.73
#